data_9771aa79f1e25b38bf91f73efa38baff
#
_entry.id   9771aa79f1e25b38bf91f73efa38baff
#
_cell.length_a   1.000
_cell.length_b   1.000
_cell.length_c   1.000
_cell.angle_alpha   90.00
_cell.angle_beta   90.00
_cell.angle_gamma   90.00
#
_symmetry.space_group_name_H-M   'P 1'
#
loop_
_entity.id
_entity.type
_entity.pdbx_description
1 polymer ?
#
loop_
_entity_poly.entity_id
_entity_poly.type
_entity_poly.pdbx_seq_one_letter_code
_entity_poly.pdbx_strand_id
1 'polypeptide(L)'
;MRIVLSRSAADYIRKEAAYLRGHSRAAGEAFVARVKAVRRDLTAFAEAGQLLPVPSVRRLIREGYRFDYRIRPDVIEIVAVSSSVNTPLDMPSDDPDFDYET
;
A
#
# COMPACT_ATOMS: atom_id res chain seq x y z
N MET A 1 -10.39 -9.38 -11.36
CA MET A 1 -9.16 -8.74 -11.79
C MET A 1 -8.03 -9.17 -10.93
N ARG A 2 -6.87 -9.37 -11.51
CA ARG A 2 -5.72 -9.75 -10.73
C ARG A 2 -5.11 -8.55 -10.06
N ILE A 3 -4.48 -8.77 -8.93
CA ILE A 3 -3.74 -7.73 -8.25
C ILE A 3 -2.27 -8.02 -8.45
N VAL A 4 -1.52 -7.04 -8.92
CA VAL A 4 -0.09 -7.19 -9.06
C VAL A 4 0.59 -6.13 -8.21
N LEU A 5 1.81 -6.34 -7.80
CA LEU A 5 2.56 -5.42 -6.98
C LEU A 5 3.73 -4.88 -7.77
N SER A 6 3.96 -3.58 -7.68
CA SER A 6 5.18 -3.04 -8.25
C SER A 6 6.36 -3.54 -7.44
N ARG A 7 7.55 -3.39 -7.96
CA ARG A 7 8.73 -3.79 -7.24
C ARG A 7 8.83 -3.04 -5.92
N SER A 8 8.56 -1.75 -5.93
CA SER A 8 8.64 -0.97 -4.74
C SER A 8 7.62 -1.41 -3.69
N ALA A 9 6.41 -1.72 -4.13
CA ALA A 9 5.38 -2.19 -3.20
C ALA A 9 5.76 -3.55 -2.62
N ALA A 10 6.26 -4.44 -3.46
CA ALA A 10 6.66 -5.76 -2.99
C ALA A 10 7.81 -5.65 -2.01
N ASP A 11 8.77 -4.77 -2.28
CA ASP A 11 9.90 -4.59 -1.39
C ASP A 11 9.46 -4.05 -0.04
N TYR A 12 8.57 -3.07 -0.06
CA TYR A 12 8.10 -2.51 1.19
C TYR A 12 7.39 -3.57 2.03
N ILE A 13 6.52 -4.35 1.40
CA ILE A 13 5.77 -5.37 2.11
C ILE A 13 6.72 -6.38 2.74
N ARG A 14 7.73 -6.79 1.97
CA ARG A 14 8.65 -7.78 2.47
C ARG A 14 9.45 -7.23 3.64
N LYS A 15 9.93 -6.01 3.54
CA LYS A 15 10.73 -5.42 4.59
C LYS A 15 9.91 -5.14 5.84
N GLU A 16 8.69 -4.67 5.65
CA GLU A 16 7.84 -4.37 6.78
C GLU A 16 7.44 -5.66 7.52
N ALA A 17 7.15 -6.71 6.79
CA ALA A 17 6.81 -7.98 7.42
C ALA A 17 8.00 -8.50 8.23
N ALA A 18 9.19 -8.38 7.68
CA ALA A 18 10.38 -8.85 8.38
C ALA A 18 10.65 -8.02 9.62
N TYR A 19 10.48 -6.70 9.51
CA TYR A 19 10.68 -5.81 10.63
C TYR A 19 9.71 -6.14 11.76
N LEU A 20 8.44 -6.34 11.42
CA LEU A 20 7.45 -6.63 12.44
C LEU A 20 7.69 -8.00 13.07
N ARG A 21 8.12 -8.98 12.28
CA ARG A 21 8.40 -10.29 12.85
C ARG A 21 9.56 -10.23 13.81
N GLY A 22 10.46 -9.30 13.63
CA GLY A 22 11.56 -9.14 14.56
C GLY A 22 11.09 -8.67 15.92
N HIS A 23 9.93 -8.02 15.99
CA HIS A 23 9.37 -7.60 17.23
C HIS A 23 8.42 -8.66 17.77
N SER A 24 7.60 -9.23 16.92
CA SER A 24 6.59 -10.19 17.32
C SER A 24 6.15 -10.96 16.10
N ARG A 25 6.11 -12.29 16.22
CA ARG A 25 5.63 -13.10 15.12
C ARG A 25 4.20 -12.73 14.81
N ALA A 26 3.40 -12.52 15.84
CA ALA A 26 2.00 -12.19 15.64
C ALA A 26 1.84 -10.88 14.89
N ALA A 27 2.70 -9.89 15.14
CA ALA A 27 2.61 -8.63 14.43
C ALA A 27 2.94 -8.80 12.96
N GLY A 28 3.92 -9.62 12.65
CA GLY A 28 4.25 -9.87 11.25
C GLY A 28 3.13 -10.59 10.53
N GLU A 29 2.54 -11.56 11.19
CA GLU A 29 1.45 -12.32 10.58
C GLU A 29 0.22 -11.45 10.40
N ALA A 30 -0.03 -10.55 11.33
CA ALA A 30 -1.17 -9.66 11.21
C ALA A 30 -0.98 -8.71 10.02
N PHE A 31 0.23 -8.25 9.81
CA PHE A 31 0.49 -7.38 8.67
C PHE A 31 0.27 -8.12 7.36
N VAL A 32 0.76 -9.35 7.25
CA VAL A 32 0.58 -10.12 6.03
C VAL A 32 -0.91 -10.38 5.78
N ALA A 33 -1.67 -10.66 6.84
CA ALA A 33 -3.10 -10.88 6.70
C ALA A 33 -3.79 -9.61 6.23
N ARG A 34 -3.32 -8.46 6.69
CA ARG A 34 -3.89 -7.18 6.26
C ARG A 34 -3.63 -6.94 4.78
N VAL A 35 -2.44 -7.26 4.29
CA VAL A 35 -2.14 -7.09 2.87
C VAL A 35 -3.05 -7.99 2.05
N LYS A 36 -3.27 -9.22 2.51
CA LYS A 36 -4.16 -10.12 1.79
C LYS A 36 -5.58 -9.60 1.79
N ALA A 37 -6.01 -9.00 2.89
CA ALA A 37 -7.37 -8.47 2.97
C ALA A 37 -7.53 -7.28 2.02
N VAL A 38 -6.52 -6.43 1.89
CA VAL A 38 -6.58 -5.32 0.96
C VAL A 38 -6.68 -5.84 -0.47
N ARG A 39 -5.92 -6.89 -0.80
CA ARG A 39 -5.99 -7.44 -2.15
C ARG A 39 -7.39 -7.99 -2.43
N ARG A 40 -7.99 -8.62 -1.45
CA ARG A 40 -9.34 -9.15 -1.62
C ARG A 40 -10.33 -8.01 -1.77
N ASP A 41 -10.20 -6.97 -0.96
CA ASP A 41 -11.12 -5.84 -1.01
C ASP A 41 -11.02 -5.13 -2.36
N LEU A 42 -9.83 -4.94 -2.87
CA LEU A 42 -9.66 -4.27 -4.15
C LEU A 42 -10.18 -5.12 -5.32
N THR A 43 -10.11 -6.44 -5.19
CA THR A 43 -10.68 -7.29 -6.20
C THR A 43 -12.19 -7.13 -6.22
N ALA A 44 -12.79 -6.98 -5.06
CA ALA A 44 -14.24 -6.84 -4.98
C ALA A 44 -14.69 -5.43 -5.30
N PHE A 45 -13.92 -4.42 -4.89
CA PHE A 45 -14.31 -3.02 -5.06
C PHE A 45 -13.11 -2.23 -5.50
N ALA A 46 -12.83 -2.28 -6.78
CA ALA A 46 -11.63 -1.64 -7.33
C ALA A 46 -11.58 -0.14 -7.06
N GLU A 47 -12.73 0.49 -6.93
CA GLU A 47 -12.72 1.92 -6.75
C GLU A 47 -12.89 2.35 -5.30
N ALA A 48 -12.58 1.46 -4.36
CA ALA A 48 -12.74 1.78 -2.95
C ALA A 48 -11.82 2.90 -2.49
N GLY A 49 -10.65 3.05 -3.09
CA GLY A 49 -9.74 4.09 -2.67
C GLY A 49 -10.09 5.44 -3.25
N GLN A 50 -9.59 6.51 -2.62
CA GLN A 50 -9.85 7.83 -3.10
C GLN A 50 -8.90 8.20 -4.19
N LEU A 51 -9.38 8.94 -5.18
CA LEU A 51 -8.49 9.40 -6.24
C LEU A 51 -7.52 10.42 -5.68
N LEU A 52 -6.28 10.31 -6.05
CA LEU A 52 -5.29 11.29 -5.69
C LEU A 52 -5.15 12.31 -6.80
N PRO A 53 -4.51 13.42 -6.54
CA PRO A 53 -4.27 14.39 -7.61
C PRO A 53 -3.32 13.86 -8.67
N VAL A 54 -2.77 12.70 -8.47
CA VAL A 54 -1.90 12.08 -9.45
C VAL A 54 -2.76 11.28 -10.40
N PRO A 55 -2.59 11.42 -11.68
CA PRO A 55 -3.48 10.77 -12.64
C PRO A 55 -3.60 9.28 -12.44
N SER A 56 -4.79 8.83 -12.39
CA SER A 56 -5.12 7.41 -12.36
C SER A 56 -4.66 6.67 -11.10
N VAL A 57 -4.30 7.37 -10.06
CA VAL A 57 -3.87 6.70 -8.84
C VAL A 57 -4.90 6.89 -7.74
N ARG A 58 -5.24 5.82 -7.07
CA ARG A 58 -6.13 5.86 -5.92
C ARG A 58 -5.38 5.43 -4.68
N ARG A 59 -5.82 5.88 -3.53
CA ARG A 59 -5.21 5.52 -2.26
C ARG A 59 -6.24 4.91 -1.33
N LEU A 60 -5.94 3.73 -0.83
CA LEU A 60 -6.76 3.07 0.16
C LEU A 60 -5.97 3.04 1.45
N ILE A 61 -6.56 3.49 2.54
CA ILE A 61 -5.90 3.46 3.83
C ILE A 61 -6.56 2.41 4.68
N ARG A 62 -5.76 1.50 5.21
CA ARG A 62 -6.26 0.44 6.08
C ARG A 62 -5.32 0.26 7.24
N GLU A 63 -5.84 0.49 8.44
CA GLU A 63 -5.14 0.15 9.66
C GLU A 63 -3.70 0.65 9.71
N GLY A 64 -3.50 1.89 9.36
CA GLY A 64 -2.20 2.51 9.47
C GLY A 64 -1.31 2.40 8.26
N TYR A 65 -1.80 1.84 7.17
CA TYR A 65 -1.00 1.76 5.96
C TYR A 65 -1.74 2.36 4.79
N ARG A 66 -1.00 2.94 3.86
CA ARG A 66 -1.53 3.50 2.64
C ARG A 66 -1.15 2.59 1.50
N PHE A 67 -2.13 2.26 0.67
CA PHE A 67 -1.90 1.43 -0.51
C PHE A 67 -2.30 2.27 -1.70
N ASP A 68 -1.33 2.70 -2.48
CA ASP A 68 -1.60 3.49 -3.67
C ASP A 68 -1.64 2.54 -4.86
N TYR A 69 -2.68 2.64 -5.66
CA TYR A 69 -2.86 1.67 -6.73
C TYR A 69 -3.46 2.32 -7.95
N ARG A 70 -3.36 1.61 -9.06
CA ARG A 70 -3.85 2.08 -10.33
C ARG A 70 -4.66 0.97 -10.95
N ILE A 71 -5.81 1.30 -11.52
CA ILE A 71 -6.67 0.32 -12.16
C ILE A 71 -6.31 0.31 -13.63
N ARG A 72 -5.93 -0.85 -14.13
CA ARG A 72 -5.63 -1.00 -15.54
C ARG A 72 -6.67 -1.91 -16.14
N PRO A 73 -6.70 -2.06 -17.44
CA PRO A 73 -7.79 -2.83 -18.07
C PRO A 73 -8.00 -4.23 -17.50
N ASP A 74 -6.94 -4.93 -17.17
CA ASP A 74 -7.12 -6.28 -16.69
C ASP A 74 -6.42 -6.56 -15.38
N VAL A 75 -5.79 -5.60 -14.77
CA VAL A 75 -5.15 -5.82 -13.48
C VAL A 75 -5.27 -4.56 -12.63
N ILE A 76 -5.12 -4.72 -11.35
CA ILE A 76 -4.96 -3.59 -10.45
C ILE A 76 -3.52 -3.66 -9.98
N GLU A 77 -2.78 -2.60 -10.16
CA GLU A 77 -1.38 -2.56 -9.78
C GLU A 77 -1.22 -1.75 -8.51
N ILE A 78 -0.77 -2.36 -7.44
CA ILE A 78 -0.43 -1.60 -6.23
C ILE A 78 0.95 -1.04 -6.46
N VAL A 79 1.04 0.27 -6.58
CA VAL A 79 2.28 0.92 -6.98
C VAL A 79 3.13 1.34 -5.80
N ALA A 80 2.54 1.54 -4.65
CA ALA A 80 3.30 1.94 -3.48
C ALA A 80 2.57 1.58 -2.21
N VAL A 81 3.29 1.23 -1.18
CA VAL A 81 2.73 0.96 0.13
C VAL A 81 3.58 1.71 1.14
N SER A 82 2.97 2.35 2.09
CA SER A 82 3.72 3.04 3.12
C SER A 82 2.90 3.12 4.40
N SER A 83 3.57 3.42 5.48
CA SER A 83 2.87 3.56 6.76
C SER A 83 2.29 4.95 6.85
N SER A 84 1.04 5.05 7.22
CA SER A 84 0.43 6.35 7.38
C SER A 84 0.57 6.81 8.81
N VAL A 85 1.00 5.95 9.68
CA VAL A 85 1.05 6.31 11.05
C VAL A 85 2.25 7.12 11.38
N ASN A 86 3.34 6.82 10.80
CA ASN A 86 4.50 7.52 11.10
C ASN A 86 4.77 8.69 10.30
N THR A 87 3.92 9.13 9.58
CA THR A 87 4.21 10.24 8.80
C THR A 87 3.32 11.24 9.16
N PRO A 88 3.45 11.76 10.12
CA PRO A 88 2.57 12.71 10.63
C PRO A 88 2.44 13.71 9.66
N LEU A 89 2.39 14.42 9.62
CA LEU A 89 2.24 15.38 8.88
C LEU A 89 2.64 15.15 7.74
N ASP A 90 3.02 14.33 7.58
CA ASP A 90 3.38 14.02 6.52
C ASP A 90 2.97 14.81 5.59
N MET A 91 3.28 15.63 5.51
CA MET A 91 3.10 16.40 4.66
C MET A 91 3.80 16.00 3.69
N PRO A 92 3.67 15.17 3.29
CA PRO A 92 4.24 14.52 2.39
C PRO A 92 4.64 15.27 1.35
N SER A 93 3.93 15.74 0.91
CA SER A 93 4.13 16.42 -0.16
C SER A 93 5.33 17.10 -0.14
N ASP A 94 5.78 17.51 0.80
CA ASP A 94 6.84 18.29 0.71
C ASP A 94 7.98 17.52 0.63
N ASP A 95 8.02 16.31 0.73
CA ASP A 95 9.20 15.65 0.71
C ASP A 95 9.31 15.02 -0.56
N PRO A 96 10.07 15.48 -1.36
CA PRO A 96 10.17 15.03 -2.67
C PRO A 96 10.65 13.65 -2.70
N ASP A 97 11.32 13.26 -1.82
CA ASP A 97 11.82 12.01 -1.90
C ASP A 97 10.89 11.06 -1.51
N PHE A 98 9.97 11.40 -1.23
CA PHE A 98 9.11 10.69 -0.67
C PHE A 98 8.71 9.69 -1.45
N ASP A 99 8.90 9.06 -1.82
CA ASP A 99 8.65 8.20 -2.53
C ASP A 99 7.69 7.69 -3.16
N TYR A 100 7.19 7.99 -3.57
CA TYR A 100 6.28 7.53 -4.24
C TYR A 100 6.78 7.12 -5.37
N GLU A 101 7.68 7.50 -5.64
CA GLU A 101 8.21 7.34 -6.68
C GLU A 101 8.71 6.22 -6.79
N THR A 102 8.97 5.75 -6.51
CA THR A 102 9.59 4.64 -6.58
C THR A 102 9.03 3.78 -7.24
#